data_6cac521324714d2743257a49b64e1823
#
_entry.id   6cac521324714d2743257a49b64e1823
#
_cell.length_a   1.000
_cell.length_b   1.000
_cell.length_c   1.000
_cell.angle_alpha   90.00
_cell.angle_beta   90.00
_cell.angle_gamma   90.00
#
_symmetry.space_group_name_H-M   'P 1'
#
loop_
_entity.id
_entity.type
_entity.pdbx_description
1 polymer ?
#
loop_
_entity_poly.entity_id
_entity_poly.type
_entity_poly.pdbx_seq_one_letter_code
_entity_poly.pdbx_strand_id
1 'polypeptide(L)'
;AELYLSMTLDRGRSTHVVMASQAGGMEIEEVAATHPERIIREWTDPALGLQAFQARNLAFGLGLSGDQFKAGVALIVNLFRVYLDKDCSLAEINPLVVTRDGRVMALDAKLNFDDSALYRHKDIVALRDINEETPLDVEASKYDLNYIKLDGSVGCMVNGAGLAMATMDIIKLAGGEPANFLDVGGGASPEQIENAFRILSSDPSVKAVFINVFGGILRCDRLAEGVITAVKKLALQMPVVVRMEGTNVDLGKKMLAESGLNFATADDMGAGAKKAVELARAAR
;
A
#
# COMPACT_ATOMS: atom_id res chain seq x y z
N ALA A 1 16.87 -11.56 -27.76
CA ALA A 1 17.29 -10.47 -26.86
C ALA A 1 16.23 -10.31 -25.80
N GLU A 2 16.65 -9.91 -24.61
CA GLU A 2 15.79 -9.57 -23.48
C GLU A 2 15.90 -8.08 -23.24
N LEU A 3 14.77 -7.39 -23.24
CA LEU A 3 14.64 -5.95 -23.19
C LEU A 3 13.71 -5.59 -22.02
N TYR A 4 13.77 -4.34 -21.58
CA TYR A 4 12.89 -3.78 -20.55
C TYR A 4 11.98 -2.70 -21.14
N LEU A 5 10.71 -2.68 -20.74
CA LEU A 5 9.76 -1.62 -21.06
C LEU A 5 8.83 -1.39 -19.88
N SER A 6 8.68 -0.15 -19.44
CA SER A 6 7.70 0.20 -18.40
C SER A 6 7.08 1.58 -18.60
N MET A 7 5.99 1.81 -17.88
CA MET A 7 5.23 3.06 -17.87
C MET A 7 4.76 3.34 -16.46
N THR A 8 4.99 4.56 -15.97
CA THR A 8 4.57 4.98 -14.63
C THR A 8 4.38 6.50 -14.59
N LEU A 9 3.87 7.00 -13.47
CA LEU A 9 3.77 8.44 -13.21
C LEU A 9 5.08 8.98 -12.64
N ASP A 10 5.70 9.92 -13.34
CA ASP A 10 6.78 10.76 -12.80
C ASP A 10 6.17 11.90 -11.98
N ARG A 11 6.15 11.74 -10.66
CA ARG A 11 5.57 12.72 -9.73
C ARG A 11 6.35 14.03 -9.71
N GLY A 12 7.66 14.00 -9.96
CA GLY A 12 8.50 15.19 -10.00
C GLY A 12 8.16 16.10 -11.19
N ARG A 13 7.72 15.49 -12.30
CA ARG A 13 7.31 16.20 -13.52
C ARG A 13 5.80 16.29 -13.71
N SER A 14 5.02 15.63 -12.83
CA SER A 14 3.55 15.56 -12.91
C SER A 14 3.05 15.06 -14.27
N THR A 15 3.77 14.08 -14.85
CA THR A 15 3.40 13.47 -16.13
C THR A 15 3.81 12.00 -16.19
N HIS A 16 3.26 11.26 -17.15
CA HIS A 16 3.67 9.88 -17.36
C HIS A 16 5.03 9.80 -18.06
N VAL A 17 5.81 8.79 -17.69
CA VAL A 17 7.08 8.45 -18.32
C VAL A 17 7.02 7.04 -18.85
N VAL A 18 7.49 6.85 -20.08
CA VAL A 18 7.77 5.54 -20.67
C VAL A 18 9.26 5.32 -20.63
N MET A 19 9.67 4.20 -20.05
CA MET A 19 11.07 3.82 -19.88
C MET A 19 11.36 2.55 -20.66
N ALA A 20 12.52 2.51 -21.31
CA ALA A 20 12.97 1.35 -22.06
C ALA A 20 14.48 1.14 -21.86
N SER A 21 14.93 -0.13 -21.84
CA SER A 21 16.33 -0.48 -21.73
C SER A 21 16.63 -1.77 -22.50
N GLN A 22 17.86 -1.86 -23.03
CA GLN A 22 18.39 -3.10 -23.61
C GLN A 22 18.81 -4.12 -22.53
N ALA A 23 18.76 -3.73 -21.25
CA ALA A 23 19.01 -4.60 -20.10
C ALA A 23 17.67 -5.08 -19.53
N GLY A 24 17.11 -6.14 -20.10
CA GLY A 24 15.92 -6.82 -19.60
C GLY A 24 16.26 -8.09 -18.83
N GLY A 25 15.26 -8.66 -18.13
CA GLY A 25 15.43 -9.87 -17.33
C GLY A 25 16.24 -9.66 -16.04
N MET A 26 16.42 -8.43 -15.60
CA MET A 26 17.12 -8.04 -14.37
C MET A 26 16.38 -6.88 -13.68
N GLU A 27 16.72 -6.64 -12.40
CA GLU A 27 16.14 -5.53 -11.62
C GLU A 27 16.51 -4.18 -12.23
N ILE A 28 15.51 -3.42 -12.66
CA ILE A 28 15.73 -2.11 -13.30
C ILE A 28 16.31 -1.08 -12.34
N GLU A 29 16.06 -1.22 -11.05
CA GLU A 29 16.61 -0.37 -9.98
C GLU A 29 18.14 -0.48 -9.92
N GLU A 30 18.69 -1.67 -10.14
CA GLU A 30 20.13 -1.89 -10.21
C GLU A 30 20.72 -1.19 -11.45
N VAL A 31 20.05 -1.29 -12.60
CA VAL A 31 20.43 -0.58 -13.82
C VAL A 31 20.36 0.95 -13.61
N ALA A 32 19.31 1.42 -12.94
CA ALA A 32 19.14 2.83 -12.64
C ALA A 32 20.23 3.39 -11.70
N ALA A 33 20.69 2.60 -10.75
CA ALA A 33 21.74 2.98 -9.79
C ALA A 33 23.13 2.94 -10.40
N THR A 34 23.43 1.96 -11.25
CA THR A 34 24.79 1.74 -11.78
C THR A 34 25.01 2.31 -13.18
N HIS A 35 23.98 2.27 -14.03
CA HIS A 35 24.02 2.66 -15.43
C HIS A 35 22.78 3.43 -15.88
N PRO A 36 22.44 4.59 -15.26
CA PRO A 36 21.23 5.34 -15.56
C PRO A 36 21.10 5.79 -17.01
N GLU A 37 22.22 5.92 -17.72
CA GLU A 37 22.30 6.26 -19.16
C GLU A 37 21.74 5.16 -20.07
N ARG A 38 21.64 3.91 -19.58
CA ARG A 38 21.09 2.79 -20.32
C ARG A 38 19.56 2.76 -20.29
N ILE A 39 18.92 3.59 -19.49
CA ILE A 39 17.48 3.74 -19.42
C ILE A 39 17.03 4.93 -20.25
N ILE A 40 16.39 4.64 -21.36
CA ILE A 40 15.80 5.63 -22.27
C ILE A 40 14.46 6.05 -21.67
N ARG A 41 14.20 7.35 -21.64
CA ARG A 41 12.97 7.90 -21.05
C ARG A 41 12.30 8.85 -22.03
N GLU A 42 10.99 8.67 -22.21
CA GLU A 42 10.13 9.59 -22.94
C GLU A 42 9.00 10.04 -22.01
N TRP A 43 8.96 11.33 -21.70
CA TRP A 43 7.88 11.92 -20.93
C TRP A 43 6.75 12.34 -21.86
N THR A 44 5.53 11.96 -21.50
CA THR A 44 4.37 12.24 -22.35
C THR A 44 3.75 13.59 -22.01
N ASP A 45 3.10 14.19 -22.98
CA ASP A 45 2.22 15.34 -22.71
C ASP A 45 0.94 14.84 -22.02
N PRO A 46 0.50 15.44 -20.91
CA PRO A 46 -0.70 14.99 -20.19
C PRO A 46 -1.98 15.01 -21.02
N ALA A 47 -2.09 15.92 -22.00
CA ALA A 47 -3.28 16.03 -22.85
C ALA A 47 -3.19 15.18 -24.13
N LEU A 48 -1.98 15.02 -24.69
CA LEU A 48 -1.78 14.34 -25.97
C LEU A 48 -1.32 12.88 -25.80
N GLY A 49 -0.86 12.50 -24.61
CA GLY A 49 -0.33 11.15 -24.33
C GLY A 49 0.98 10.87 -25.08
N LEU A 50 1.29 9.61 -25.25
CA LEU A 50 2.48 9.14 -25.96
C LEU A 50 2.34 9.35 -27.46
N GLN A 51 3.22 10.16 -28.04
CA GLN A 51 3.22 10.46 -29.46
C GLN A 51 4.00 9.40 -30.26
N ALA A 52 3.61 9.23 -31.53
CA ALA A 52 4.21 8.22 -32.38
C ALA A 52 5.73 8.37 -32.58
N PHE A 53 6.27 9.57 -32.53
CA PHE A 53 7.71 9.79 -32.60
C PHE A 53 8.43 9.32 -31.34
N GLN A 54 7.84 9.49 -30.17
CA GLN A 54 8.37 9.01 -28.88
C GLN A 54 8.44 7.48 -28.86
N ALA A 55 7.37 6.81 -29.29
CA ALA A 55 7.38 5.34 -29.42
C ALA A 55 8.46 4.85 -30.38
N ARG A 56 8.70 5.59 -31.47
CA ARG A 56 9.81 5.28 -32.39
C ARG A 56 11.19 5.51 -31.75
N ASN A 57 11.38 6.58 -30.98
CA ASN A 57 12.62 6.82 -30.25
C ASN A 57 12.94 5.69 -29.28
N LEU A 58 11.94 5.24 -28.52
CA LEU A 58 12.07 4.09 -27.60
C LEU A 58 12.44 2.81 -28.36
N ALA A 59 11.70 2.48 -29.44
CA ALA A 59 11.96 1.27 -30.23
C ALA A 59 13.35 1.30 -30.89
N PHE A 60 13.80 2.48 -31.34
CA PHE A 60 15.16 2.67 -31.88
C PHE A 60 16.21 2.46 -30.78
N GLY A 61 16.01 3.07 -29.61
CA GLY A 61 16.91 2.91 -28.48
C GLY A 61 16.99 1.49 -27.94
N LEU A 62 15.93 0.69 -28.08
CA LEU A 62 15.92 -0.74 -27.80
C LEU A 62 16.73 -1.55 -28.83
N GLY A 63 17.24 -0.93 -29.91
CA GLY A 63 17.99 -1.62 -30.97
C GLY A 63 17.12 -2.41 -31.95
N LEU A 64 15.80 -2.18 -31.95
CA LEU A 64 14.89 -2.85 -32.86
C LEU A 64 15.05 -2.34 -34.29
N SER A 65 14.95 -3.19 -35.29
CA SER A 65 15.10 -2.84 -36.70
C SER A 65 14.12 -3.61 -37.61
N GLY A 66 13.88 -3.11 -38.81
CA GLY A 66 13.00 -3.76 -39.79
C GLY A 66 11.58 -3.98 -39.27
N ASP A 67 11.11 -5.24 -39.36
CA ASP A 67 9.76 -5.58 -38.87
C ASP A 67 9.65 -5.63 -37.34
N GLN A 68 10.76 -5.92 -36.63
CA GLN A 68 10.82 -5.82 -35.15
C GLN A 68 10.59 -4.40 -34.70
N PHE A 69 11.11 -3.40 -35.41
CA PHE A 69 10.90 -1.99 -35.11
C PHE A 69 9.40 -1.63 -35.19
N LYS A 70 8.72 -2.04 -36.27
CA LYS A 70 7.28 -1.78 -36.44
C LYS A 70 6.46 -2.47 -35.33
N ALA A 71 6.79 -3.73 -35.04
CA ALA A 71 6.12 -4.49 -33.98
C ALA A 71 6.37 -3.87 -32.60
N GLY A 72 7.62 -3.44 -32.31
CA GLY A 72 7.97 -2.77 -31.05
C GLY A 72 7.25 -1.45 -30.87
N VAL A 73 7.19 -0.61 -31.92
CA VAL A 73 6.42 0.66 -31.88
C VAL A 73 4.94 0.38 -31.60
N ALA A 74 4.34 -0.60 -32.28
CA ALA A 74 2.94 -0.95 -32.06
C ALA A 74 2.70 -1.47 -30.64
N LEU A 75 3.60 -2.30 -30.10
CA LEU A 75 3.52 -2.81 -28.73
C LEU A 75 3.60 -1.68 -27.71
N ILE A 76 4.55 -0.76 -27.85
CA ILE A 76 4.73 0.39 -26.94
C ILE A 76 3.46 1.26 -26.93
N VAL A 77 2.91 1.59 -28.10
CA VAL A 77 1.69 2.40 -28.21
C VAL A 77 0.48 1.69 -27.59
N ASN A 78 0.32 0.39 -27.86
CA ASN A 78 -0.79 -0.39 -27.32
C ASN A 78 -0.68 -0.58 -25.80
N LEU A 79 0.53 -0.82 -25.28
CA LEU A 79 0.73 -0.91 -23.84
C LEU A 79 0.41 0.43 -23.14
N PHE A 80 0.83 1.56 -23.74
CA PHE A 80 0.48 2.88 -23.22
C PHE A 80 -1.03 3.13 -23.22
N ARG A 81 -1.75 2.65 -24.23
CA ARG A 81 -3.21 2.70 -24.26
C ARG A 81 -3.81 1.87 -23.13
N VAL A 82 -3.35 0.62 -22.94
CA VAL A 82 -3.80 -0.23 -21.82
C VAL A 82 -3.53 0.45 -20.48
N TYR A 83 -2.31 1.02 -20.31
CA TYR A 83 -1.92 1.74 -19.10
C TYR A 83 -2.89 2.88 -18.77
N LEU A 84 -3.30 3.69 -19.75
CA LEU A 84 -4.26 4.77 -19.53
C LEU A 84 -5.70 4.25 -19.40
N ASP A 85 -6.15 3.38 -20.32
CA ASP A 85 -7.55 2.91 -20.38
C ASP A 85 -7.95 2.10 -19.14
N LYS A 86 -6.98 1.50 -18.45
CA LYS A 86 -7.19 0.68 -17.25
C LYS A 86 -6.76 1.37 -15.95
N ASP A 87 -6.42 2.65 -16.01
CA ASP A 87 -5.93 3.42 -14.86
C ASP A 87 -4.80 2.70 -14.12
N CYS A 88 -3.80 2.26 -14.87
CA CYS A 88 -2.63 1.65 -14.26
C CYS A 88 -1.75 2.70 -13.59
N SER A 89 -1.23 2.39 -12.42
CA SER A 89 -0.14 3.13 -11.76
C SER A 89 1.24 2.69 -12.25
N LEU A 90 1.33 1.44 -12.71
CA LEU A 90 2.51 0.84 -13.34
C LEU A 90 2.05 -0.14 -14.43
N ALA A 91 2.73 -0.12 -15.57
CA ALA A 91 2.73 -1.23 -16.51
C ALA A 91 4.18 -1.53 -16.88
N GLU A 92 4.62 -2.76 -16.65
CA GLU A 92 5.99 -3.21 -16.86
C GLU A 92 6.01 -4.52 -17.64
N ILE A 93 6.91 -4.62 -18.60
CA ILE A 93 7.24 -5.85 -19.31
C ILE A 93 8.72 -6.11 -19.06
N ASN A 94 9.03 -7.18 -18.33
CA ASN A 94 10.40 -7.53 -17.98
C ASN A 94 10.57 -9.06 -17.86
N PRO A 95 11.10 -9.73 -18.90
CA PRO A 95 11.60 -9.13 -20.13
C PRO A 95 10.56 -8.96 -21.24
N LEU A 96 10.77 -7.94 -22.06
CA LEU A 96 10.26 -7.88 -23.43
C LEU A 96 11.27 -8.61 -24.32
N VAL A 97 10.84 -9.65 -25.02
CA VAL A 97 11.78 -10.49 -25.76
C VAL A 97 11.67 -10.33 -27.27
N VAL A 98 12.84 -10.37 -27.91
CA VAL A 98 12.94 -10.60 -29.36
C VAL A 98 13.33 -12.06 -29.57
N THR A 99 12.43 -12.83 -30.14
CA THR A 99 12.59 -14.26 -30.37
C THR A 99 13.55 -14.53 -31.55
N ARG A 100 13.97 -15.78 -31.71
CA ARG A 100 14.89 -16.17 -32.81
C ARG A 100 14.26 -16.02 -34.20
N ASP A 101 12.95 -16.14 -34.28
CA ASP A 101 12.17 -15.94 -35.53
C ASP A 101 11.78 -14.46 -35.74
N GLY A 102 12.31 -13.54 -34.92
CA GLY A 102 12.18 -12.11 -35.09
C GLY A 102 10.91 -11.47 -34.52
N ARG A 103 10.07 -12.21 -33.77
CA ARG A 103 8.89 -11.63 -33.11
C ARG A 103 9.27 -10.85 -31.87
N VAL A 104 8.54 -9.76 -31.58
CA VAL A 104 8.63 -8.99 -30.36
C VAL A 104 7.44 -9.38 -29.46
N MET A 105 7.72 -9.87 -28.24
CA MET A 105 6.72 -10.43 -27.35
C MET A 105 6.97 -10.04 -25.90
N ALA A 106 5.91 -9.75 -25.15
CA ALA A 106 5.97 -9.73 -23.71
C ALA A 106 6.12 -11.18 -23.19
N LEU A 107 7.18 -11.47 -22.45
CA LEU A 107 7.35 -12.78 -21.81
C LEU A 107 6.67 -12.78 -20.45
N ASP A 108 6.86 -11.70 -19.71
CA ASP A 108 6.19 -11.43 -18.44
C ASP A 108 5.71 -9.99 -18.42
N ALA A 109 4.58 -9.73 -17.73
CA ALA A 109 4.03 -8.40 -17.60
C ALA A 109 3.44 -8.20 -16.21
N LYS A 110 3.81 -7.08 -15.58
CA LYS A 110 3.27 -6.63 -14.30
C LYS A 110 2.46 -5.36 -14.51
N LEU A 111 1.18 -5.40 -14.12
CA LEU A 111 0.30 -4.25 -14.16
C LEU A 111 -0.24 -3.97 -12.75
N ASN A 112 -0.01 -2.75 -12.25
CA ASN A 112 -0.63 -2.28 -11.02
C ASN A 112 -1.72 -1.28 -11.42
N PHE A 113 -2.92 -1.51 -10.90
CA PHE A 113 -4.08 -0.65 -11.15
C PHE A 113 -4.22 0.37 -10.01
N ASP A 114 -4.82 1.50 -10.29
CA ASP A 114 -5.19 2.47 -9.26
C ASP A 114 -6.46 1.97 -8.55
N ASP A 115 -6.35 1.61 -7.28
CA ASP A 115 -7.45 1.14 -6.46
C ASP A 115 -8.61 2.14 -6.42
N SER A 116 -8.30 3.44 -6.45
CA SER A 116 -9.30 4.51 -6.49
C SER A 116 -10.11 4.56 -7.80
N ALA A 117 -9.65 3.87 -8.85
CA ALA A 117 -10.33 3.77 -10.15
C ALA A 117 -11.06 2.43 -10.36
N LEU A 118 -10.87 1.43 -9.50
CA LEU A 118 -11.45 0.09 -9.67
C LEU A 118 -12.99 0.08 -9.73
N TYR A 119 -13.66 1.07 -9.15
CA TYR A 119 -15.13 1.19 -9.24
C TYR A 119 -15.64 1.24 -10.69
N ARG A 120 -14.85 1.73 -11.63
CA ARG A 120 -15.15 1.79 -13.07
C ARG A 120 -14.56 0.63 -13.89
N HIS A 121 -13.74 -0.23 -13.29
CA HIS A 121 -13.09 -1.38 -13.91
C HIS A 121 -13.53 -2.70 -13.30
N LYS A 122 -14.82 -3.01 -13.42
CA LYS A 122 -15.39 -4.25 -12.86
C LYS A 122 -14.79 -5.52 -13.48
N ASP A 123 -14.31 -5.46 -14.71
CA ASP A 123 -13.59 -6.51 -15.39
C ASP A 123 -12.24 -6.82 -14.70
N ILE A 124 -11.52 -5.80 -14.23
CA ILE A 124 -10.28 -5.96 -13.47
C ILE A 124 -10.58 -6.51 -12.08
N VAL A 125 -11.58 -5.98 -11.38
CA VAL A 125 -12.00 -6.50 -10.07
C VAL A 125 -12.35 -7.99 -10.13
N ALA A 126 -12.96 -8.44 -11.23
CA ALA A 126 -13.31 -9.86 -11.43
C ALA A 126 -12.08 -10.79 -11.59
N LEU A 127 -10.89 -10.24 -11.87
CA LEU A 127 -9.63 -11.00 -11.98
C LEU A 127 -8.95 -11.19 -10.62
N ARG A 128 -9.45 -10.59 -9.54
CA ARG A 128 -8.89 -10.74 -8.21
C ARG A 128 -8.92 -12.21 -7.79
N ASP A 129 -7.76 -12.78 -7.49
CA ASP A 129 -7.63 -14.12 -6.92
C ASP A 129 -7.35 -14.02 -5.42
N ILE A 130 -8.38 -14.24 -4.62
CA ILE A 130 -8.31 -14.18 -3.16
C ILE A 130 -7.42 -15.27 -2.55
N ASN A 131 -7.06 -16.32 -3.30
CA ASN A 131 -6.18 -17.38 -2.81
C ASN A 131 -4.70 -16.96 -2.84
N GLU A 132 -4.36 -15.93 -3.61
CA GLU A 132 -3.02 -15.34 -3.64
C GLU A 132 -2.82 -14.25 -2.57
N GLU A 133 -3.91 -13.83 -1.90
CA GLU A 133 -3.87 -12.82 -0.83
C GLU A 133 -3.76 -13.47 0.54
N THR A 134 -3.24 -12.72 1.53
CA THR A 134 -3.25 -13.22 2.91
C THR A 134 -4.67 -13.28 3.45
N PRO A 135 -5.04 -14.30 4.24
CA PRO A 135 -6.41 -14.42 4.79
C PRO A 135 -6.85 -13.20 5.61
N LEU A 136 -5.91 -12.50 6.26
CA LEU A 136 -6.21 -11.30 7.05
C LEU A 136 -6.50 -10.10 6.16
N ASP A 137 -5.81 -9.94 5.02
CA ASP A 137 -6.07 -8.86 4.06
C ASP A 137 -7.43 -9.07 3.39
N VAL A 138 -7.75 -10.32 3.01
CA VAL A 138 -9.08 -10.67 2.48
C VAL A 138 -10.18 -10.38 3.49
N GLU A 139 -9.97 -10.71 4.77
CA GLU A 139 -10.95 -10.42 5.82
C GLU A 139 -11.13 -8.91 6.04
N ALA A 140 -10.03 -8.15 6.06
CA ALA A 140 -10.04 -6.69 6.24
C ALA A 140 -10.78 -5.98 5.10
N SER A 141 -10.61 -6.44 3.87
CA SER A 141 -11.25 -5.85 2.69
C SER A 141 -12.79 -5.94 2.72
N LYS A 142 -13.37 -6.89 3.47
CA LYS A 142 -14.85 -7.00 3.64
C LYS A 142 -15.45 -5.84 4.44
N TYR A 143 -14.64 -5.12 5.20
CA TYR A 143 -15.05 -4.03 6.11
C TYR A 143 -14.47 -2.68 5.70
N ASP A 144 -13.94 -2.57 4.50
CA ASP A 144 -13.26 -1.36 3.99
C ASP A 144 -12.11 -0.89 4.91
N LEU A 145 -11.36 -1.85 5.47
CA LEU A 145 -10.19 -1.61 6.29
C LEU A 145 -8.92 -1.76 5.45
N ASN A 146 -8.06 -0.75 5.50
CA ASN A 146 -6.73 -0.82 4.90
C ASN A 146 -5.78 -1.54 5.86
N TYR A 147 -5.57 -2.83 5.64
CA TYR A 147 -4.73 -3.69 6.46
C TYR A 147 -3.57 -4.26 5.63
N ILE A 148 -2.38 -4.27 6.22
CA ILE A 148 -1.20 -4.98 5.67
C ILE A 148 -0.51 -5.67 6.84
N LYS A 149 -0.34 -6.99 6.75
CA LYS A 149 0.39 -7.76 7.75
C LYS A 149 1.89 -7.48 7.68
N LEU A 150 2.53 -7.35 8.85
CA LEU A 150 3.98 -7.26 9.04
C LEU A 150 4.45 -8.31 10.06
N ASP A 151 5.76 -8.39 10.30
CA ASP A 151 6.35 -9.47 11.11
C ASP A 151 6.56 -9.11 12.60
N GLY A 152 6.00 -8.00 13.05
CA GLY A 152 6.20 -7.51 14.42
C GLY A 152 5.25 -8.11 15.46
N SER A 153 5.29 -7.52 16.67
CA SER A 153 4.49 -7.95 17.82
C SER A 153 3.59 -6.86 18.40
N VAL A 154 3.69 -5.63 17.93
CA VAL A 154 2.83 -4.51 18.34
C VAL A 154 1.81 -4.25 17.25
N GLY A 155 0.56 -4.61 17.50
CA GLY A 155 -0.56 -4.31 16.62
C GLY A 155 -0.85 -2.81 16.61
N CYS A 156 -1.09 -2.24 15.42
CA CYS A 156 -1.38 -0.82 15.22
C CYS A 156 -2.81 -0.63 14.74
N MET A 157 -3.52 0.34 15.32
CA MET A 157 -4.80 0.82 14.81
C MET A 157 -4.83 2.35 14.84
N VAL A 158 -4.99 2.96 13.69
CA VAL A 158 -4.96 4.42 13.52
C VAL A 158 -6.05 4.91 12.58
N ASN A 159 -6.27 6.22 12.53
CA ASN A 159 -7.16 6.86 11.56
C ASN A 159 -6.36 7.80 10.64
N GLY A 160 -5.92 7.25 9.53
CA GLY A 160 -5.18 7.94 8.49
C GLY A 160 -3.82 7.31 8.19
N ALA A 161 -3.56 7.07 6.91
CA ALA A 161 -2.36 6.37 6.44
C ALA A 161 -1.03 7.03 6.86
N GLY A 162 -0.97 8.38 6.84
CA GLY A 162 0.22 9.11 7.31
C GLY A 162 0.48 8.91 8.80
N LEU A 163 -0.60 8.89 9.62
CA LEU A 163 -0.48 8.59 11.06
C LEU A 163 -0.08 7.14 11.30
N ALA A 164 -0.54 6.20 10.45
CA ALA A 164 -0.14 4.79 10.54
C ALA A 164 1.37 4.63 10.31
N MET A 165 1.91 5.23 9.26
CA MET A 165 3.35 5.20 8.99
C MET A 165 4.15 5.82 10.14
N ALA A 166 3.76 7.01 10.62
CA ALA A 166 4.42 7.66 11.76
C ALA A 166 4.32 6.81 13.05
N THR A 167 3.21 6.10 13.25
CA THR A 167 3.03 5.21 14.41
C THR A 167 3.96 4.01 14.32
N MET A 168 4.11 3.41 13.15
CA MET A 168 5.04 2.30 12.93
C MET A 168 6.50 2.75 13.15
N ASP A 169 6.87 3.93 12.65
CA ASP A 169 8.21 4.49 12.84
C ASP A 169 8.54 4.72 14.32
N ILE A 170 7.59 5.31 15.08
CA ILE A 170 7.82 5.57 16.51
C ILE A 170 7.88 4.27 17.34
N ILE A 171 7.17 3.20 16.94
CA ILE A 171 7.30 1.88 17.55
C ILE A 171 8.71 1.32 17.32
N LYS A 172 9.24 1.45 16.10
CA LYS A 172 10.63 1.04 15.79
C LYS A 172 11.66 1.84 16.59
N LEU A 173 11.48 3.16 16.70
CA LEU A 173 12.33 4.02 17.53
C LEU A 173 12.25 3.65 19.02
N ALA A 174 11.13 3.14 19.50
CA ALA A 174 10.99 2.60 20.85
C ALA A 174 11.59 1.19 21.03
N GLY A 175 12.19 0.63 19.98
CA GLY A 175 12.84 -0.67 19.97
C GLY A 175 11.87 -1.86 19.84
N GLY A 176 10.65 -1.64 19.35
CA GLY A 176 9.67 -2.67 19.00
C GLY A 176 9.55 -2.86 17.50
N GLU A 177 8.72 -3.83 17.10
CA GLU A 177 8.39 -4.07 15.70
C GLU A 177 6.88 -4.03 15.50
N PRO A 178 6.35 -3.23 14.53
CA PRO A 178 4.92 -3.20 14.22
C PRO A 178 4.48 -4.52 13.57
N ALA A 179 3.35 -5.05 14.01
CA ALA A 179 2.77 -6.29 13.49
C ALA A 179 1.95 -6.07 12.21
N ASN A 180 1.52 -4.84 11.97
CA ASN A 180 0.66 -4.49 10.85
C ASN A 180 0.65 -2.99 10.57
N PHE A 181 0.26 -2.65 9.34
CA PHE A 181 -0.36 -1.37 9.01
C PHE A 181 -1.88 -1.55 9.12
N LEU A 182 -2.59 -0.65 9.78
CA LEU A 182 -4.04 -0.64 9.81
C LEU A 182 -4.58 0.78 9.95
N ASP A 183 -5.21 1.25 8.90
CA ASP A 183 -5.92 2.52 8.85
C ASP A 183 -7.43 2.25 8.81
N VAL A 184 -8.15 2.66 9.87
CA VAL A 184 -9.60 2.54 9.96
C VAL A 184 -10.34 3.70 9.29
N GLY A 185 -9.59 4.70 8.78
CA GLY A 185 -10.15 5.89 8.14
C GLY A 185 -10.68 6.94 9.11
N GLY A 186 -10.88 8.14 8.58
CA GLY A 186 -11.31 9.30 9.37
C GLY A 186 -12.78 9.28 9.82
N GLY A 187 -13.59 8.34 9.30
CA GLY A 187 -15.01 8.21 9.59
C GLY A 187 -15.43 6.84 10.12
N ALA A 188 -14.48 6.09 10.71
CA ALA A 188 -14.71 4.71 11.13
C ALA A 188 -15.98 4.52 11.98
N SER A 189 -16.79 3.54 11.58
CA SER A 189 -17.97 3.13 12.32
C SER A 189 -17.57 2.22 13.52
N PRO A 190 -18.42 2.07 14.54
CA PRO A 190 -18.19 1.10 15.61
C PRO A 190 -17.98 -0.33 15.10
N GLU A 191 -18.65 -0.71 14.02
CA GLU A 191 -18.50 -2.02 13.39
C GLU A 191 -17.10 -2.18 12.75
N GLN A 192 -16.60 -1.16 12.07
CA GLN A 192 -15.24 -1.18 11.52
C GLN A 192 -14.19 -1.29 12.62
N ILE A 193 -14.37 -0.55 13.74
CA ILE A 193 -13.48 -0.64 14.92
C ILE A 193 -13.50 -2.07 15.51
N GLU A 194 -14.68 -2.67 15.67
CA GLU A 194 -14.81 -4.05 16.16
C GLU A 194 -14.10 -5.04 15.24
N ASN A 195 -14.32 -4.95 13.93
CA ASN A 195 -13.69 -5.84 12.97
C ASN A 195 -12.17 -5.63 12.89
N ALA A 196 -11.70 -4.38 13.00
CA ALA A 196 -10.27 -4.08 13.13
C ALA A 196 -9.64 -4.81 14.32
N PHE A 197 -10.28 -4.76 15.50
CA PHE A 197 -9.83 -5.51 16.67
C PHE A 197 -9.87 -7.03 16.46
N ARG A 198 -10.93 -7.54 15.83
CA ARG A 198 -11.05 -8.96 15.53
C ARG A 198 -9.91 -9.45 14.64
N ILE A 199 -9.55 -8.67 13.62
CA ILE A 199 -8.42 -8.97 12.73
C ILE A 199 -7.11 -8.94 13.53
N LEU A 200 -6.84 -7.89 14.30
CA LEU A 200 -5.64 -7.79 15.12
C LEU A 200 -5.52 -8.94 16.14
N SER A 201 -6.62 -9.32 16.77
CA SER A 201 -6.63 -10.39 17.78
C SER A 201 -6.50 -11.80 17.18
N SER A 202 -6.78 -11.95 15.89
CA SER A 202 -6.62 -13.24 15.19
C SER A 202 -5.19 -13.51 14.74
N ASP A 203 -4.32 -12.49 14.77
CA ASP A 203 -2.90 -12.67 14.49
C ASP A 203 -2.14 -13.09 15.77
N PRO A 204 -1.62 -14.32 15.84
CA PRO A 204 -0.92 -14.81 17.03
C PRO A 204 0.40 -14.10 17.33
N SER A 205 0.94 -13.36 16.36
CA SER A 205 2.15 -12.54 16.55
C SER A 205 1.87 -11.28 17.38
N VAL A 206 0.64 -10.77 17.38
CA VAL A 206 0.25 -9.56 18.12
C VAL A 206 0.22 -9.85 19.62
N LYS A 207 1.03 -9.13 20.38
CA LYS A 207 1.15 -9.25 21.85
C LYS A 207 0.60 -8.05 22.61
N ALA A 208 0.56 -6.90 21.97
CA ALA A 208 -0.08 -5.68 22.48
C ALA A 208 -0.62 -4.87 21.32
N VAL A 209 -1.66 -4.05 21.55
CA VAL A 209 -2.22 -3.15 20.54
C VAL A 209 -1.94 -1.71 20.93
N PHE A 210 -1.46 -0.93 19.99
CA PHE A 210 -1.34 0.52 20.10
C PHE A 210 -2.37 1.21 19.20
N ILE A 211 -3.35 1.85 19.83
CA ILE A 211 -4.34 2.70 19.18
C ILE A 211 -3.82 4.12 19.23
N ASN A 212 -3.59 4.73 18.09
CA ASN A 212 -3.14 6.10 17.98
C ASN A 212 -4.06 6.88 17.04
N VAL A 213 -4.92 7.75 17.62
CA VAL A 213 -5.96 8.43 16.87
C VAL A 213 -5.89 9.93 17.06
N PHE A 214 -6.04 10.64 15.95
CA PHE A 214 -6.25 12.08 15.92
C PHE A 214 -7.72 12.36 15.62
N GLY A 215 -8.45 12.83 16.63
CA GLY A 215 -9.89 13.08 16.58
C GLY A 215 -10.25 14.33 15.78
N GLY A 216 -10.45 14.13 14.49
CA GLY A 216 -11.07 15.10 13.60
C GLY A 216 -12.55 14.75 13.38
N ILE A 217 -12.86 14.16 12.22
CA ILE A 217 -14.20 13.62 11.89
C ILE A 217 -14.56 12.46 12.82
N LEU A 218 -13.63 11.52 13.03
CA LEU A 218 -13.76 10.49 14.06
C LEU A 218 -13.50 11.13 15.43
N ARG A 219 -14.55 11.34 16.21
CA ARG A 219 -14.46 11.92 17.56
C ARG A 219 -13.92 10.90 18.55
N CYS A 220 -13.13 11.35 19.51
CA CYS A 220 -12.50 10.49 20.53
C CYS A 220 -13.51 9.73 21.41
N ASP A 221 -14.67 10.33 21.72
CA ASP A 221 -15.74 9.65 22.45
C ASP A 221 -16.36 8.48 21.68
N ARG A 222 -16.57 8.62 20.37
CA ARG A 222 -17.06 7.53 19.52
C ARG A 222 -16.03 6.41 19.34
N LEU A 223 -14.75 6.78 19.20
CA LEU A 223 -13.68 5.81 19.22
C LEU A 223 -13.67 5.02 20.52
N ALA A 224 -13.71 5.71 21.67
CA ALA A 224 -13.70 5.07 22.98
C ALA A 224 -14.88 4.09 23.14
N GLU A 225 -16.08 4.47 22.71
CA GLU A 225 -17.26 3.60 22.71
C GLU A 225 -17.04 2.35 21.87
N GLY A 226 -16.55 2.50 20.63
CA GLY A 226 -16.25 1.39 19.72
C GLY A 226 -15.19 0.45 20.29
N VAL A 227 -14.09 0.99 20.82
CA VAL A 227 -13.00 0.24 21.44
C VAL A 227 -13.48 -0.55 22.66
N ILE A 228 -14.23 0.09 23.57
CA ILE A 228 -14.79 -0.56 24.78
C ILE A 228 -15.71 -1.70 24.37
N THR A 229 -16.59 -1.47 23.40
CA THR A 229 -17.55 -2.47 22.92
C THR A 229 -16.81 -3.67 22.30
N ALA A 230 -15.83 -3.42 21.43
CA ALA A 230 -15.03 -4.44 20.79
C ALA A 230 -14.26 -5.30 21.80
N VAL A 231 -13.56 -4.66 22.75
CA VAL A 231 -12.78 -5.37 23.78
C VAL A 231 -13.67 -6.24 24.67
N LYS A 232 -14.86 -5.74 25.07
CA LYS A 232 -15.84 -6.53 25.84
C LYS A 232 -16.39 -7.70 25.04
N LYS A 233 -16.81 -7.46 23.81
CA LYS A 233 -17.44 -8.47 22.94
C LYS A 233 -16.49 -9.59 22.58
N LEU A 234 -15.24 -9.25 22.30
CA LEU A 234 -14.20 -10.21 21.93
C LEU A 234 -13.48 -10.83 23.15
N ALA A 235 -13.81 -10.39 24.37
CA ALA A 235 -13.16 -10.81 25.62
C ALA A 235 -11.61 -10.74 25.53
N LEU A 236 -11.09 -9.66 24.93
CA LEU A 236 -9.67 -9.52 24.66
C LEU A 236 -8.86 -9.47 25.95
N GLN A 237 -7.80 -10.27 26.01
CA GLN A 237 -6.86 -10.33 27.13
C GLN A 237 -5.55 -9.59 26.83
N MET A 238 -5.28 -9.28 25.56
CA MET A 238 -4.05 -8.58 25.18
C MET A 238 -4.06 -7.13 25.67
N PRO A 239 -2.92 -6.58 26.09
CA PRO A 239 -2.81 -5.19 26.50
C PRO A 239 -3.15 -4.24 25.37
N VAL A 240 -3.93 -3.19 25.68
CA VAL A 240 -4.27 -2.12 24.74
C VAL A 240 -3.81 -0.78 25.28
N VAL A 241 -2.96 -0.11 24.52
CA VAL A 241 -2.52 1.26 24.80
C VAL A 241 -3.27 2.20 23.88
N VAL A 242 -3.86 3.26 24.44
CA VAL A 242 -4.65 4.24 23.69
C VAL A 242 -4.08 5.63 23.83
N ARG A 243 -3.71 6.23 22.72
CA ARG A 243 -3.42 7.64 22.59
C ARG A 243 -4.48 8.28 21.72
N MET A 244 -5.14 9.29 22.27
CA MET A 244 -6.16 10.08 21.58
C MET A 244 -5.84 11.56 21.71
N GLU A 245 -6.10 12.31 20.67
CA GLU A 245 -6.03 13.77 20.65
C GLU A 245 -7.12 14.33 19.74
N GLY A 246 -7.59 15.56 20.00
CA GLY A 246 -8.60 16.23 19.18
C GLY A 246 -9.98 16.27 19.80
N THR A 247 -11.03 16.21 18.98
CA THR A 247 -12.43 16.44 19.38
C THR A 247 -12.90 15.44 20.44
N ASN A 248 -13.39 15.96 21.58
CA ASN A 248 -13.93 15.18 22.72
C ASN A 248 -12.90 14.25 23.39
N VAL A 249 -11.62 14.63 23.39
CA VAL A 249 -10.55 13.79 23.97
C VAL A 249 -10.77 13.52 25.46
N ASP A 250 -11.16 14.52 26.25
CA ASP A 250 -11.38 14.36 27.69
C ASP A 250 -12.53 13.39 27.99
N LEU A 251 -13.62 13.49 27.21
CA LEU A 251 -14.74 12.56 27.32
C LEU A 251 -14.32 11.13 26.95
N GLY A 252 -13.57 10.96 25.85
CA GLY A 252 -13.05 9.66 25.44
C GLY A 252 -12.13 9.02 26.48
N LYS A 253 -11.18 9.79 27.03
CA LYS A 253 -10.30 9.34 28.14
C LYS A 253 -11.11 8.91 29.37
N LYS A 254 -12.11 9.71 29.74
CA LYS A 254 -13.00 9.39 30.85
C LYS A 254 -13.76 8.09 30.63
N MET A 255 -14.35 7.90 29.45
CA MET A 255 -15.06 6.67 29.09
C MET A 255 -14.15 5.42 29.18
N LEU A 256 -12.92 5.51 28.70
CA LEU A 256 -11.94 4.41 28.82
C LEU A 256 -11.63 4.09 30.29
N ALA A 257 -11.39 5.11 31.12
CA ALA A 257 -11.10 4.95 32.55
C ALA A 257 -12.26 4.33 33.33
N GLU A 258 -13.50 4.71 33.01
CA GLU A 258 -14.72 4.21 33.66
C GLU A 258 -15.23 2.88 33.10
N SER A 259 -14.62 2.36 32.03
CA SER A 259 -15.06 1.13 31.35
C SER A 259 -14.93 -0.15 32.16
N GLY A 260 -14.10 -0.14 33.19
CA GLY A 260 -13.69 -1.33 33.96
C GLY A 260 -12.71 -2.26 33.23
N LEU A 261 -12.19 -1.83 32.08
CA LEU A 261 -11.21 -2.57 31.29
C LEU A 261 -9.79 -2.01 31.53
N ASN A 262 -8.79 -2.86 31.38
CA ASN A 262 -7.40 -2.47 31.61
C ASN A 262 -6.79 -1.80 30.37
N PHE A 263 -7.19 -0.56 30.08
CA PHE A 263 -6.54 0.27 29.07
C PHE A 263 -5.39 1.06 29.68
N ALA A 264 -4.24 1.04 29.01
CA ALA A 264 -3.18 2.01 29.26
C ALA A 264 -3.41 3.24 28.36
N THR A 265 -3.37 4.44 28.94
CA THR A 265 -3.46 5.69 28.18
C THR A 265 -2.12 6.37 28.09
N ALA A 266 -1.88 7.12 27.01
CA ALA A 266 -0.69 7.93 26.81
C ALA A 266 -1.07 9.32 26.31
N ASP A 267 -0.30 10.33 26.71
CA ASP A 267 -0.56 11.72 26.31
C ASP A 267 0.12 12.09 25.00
N ASP A 268 1.24 11.45 24.69
CA ASP A 268 1.92 11.63 23.41
C ASP A 268 2.22 10.29 22.72
N MET A 269 2.56 10.39 21.45
CA MET A 269 2.79 9.22 20.57
C MET A 269 4.01 8.40 20.99
N GLY A 270 5.07 9.08 21.46
CA GLY A 270 6.31 8.42 21.90
C GLY A 270 6.11 7.64 23.21
N ALA A 271 5.41 8.22 24.18
CA ALA A 271 5.03 7.55 25.42
C ALA A 271 4.13 6.35 25.15
N GLY A 272 3.15 6.50 24.25
CA GLY A 272 2.26 5.41 23.83
C GLY A 272 3.00 4.25 23.20
N ALA A 273 3.90 4.53 22.25
CA ALA A 273 4.71 3.52 21.59
C ALA A 273 5.63 2.77 22.57
N LYS A 274 6.34 3.50 23.44
CA LYS A 274 7.19 2.89 24.50
C LYS A 274 6.38 1.94 25.36
N LYS A 275 5.23 2.40 25.83
CA LYS A 275 4.33 1.60 26.69
C LYS A 275 3.83 0.34 25.96
N ALA A 276 3.44 0.45 24.70
CA ALA A 276 3.00 -0.70 23.90
C ALA A 276 4.13 -1.72 23.71
N VAL A 277 5.34 -1.25 23.42
CA VAL A 277 6.53 -2.12 23.28
C VAL A 277 6.85 -2.83 24.59
N GLU A 278 6.82 -2.13 25.74
CA GLU A 278 7.02 -2.72 27.06
C GLU A 278 6.00 -3.84 27.34
N LEU A 279 4.74 -3.56 27.09
CA LEU A 279 3.66 -4.52 27.31
C LEU A 279 3.75 -5.72 26.35
N ALA A 280 4.10 -5.51 25.09
CA ALA A 280 4.30 -6.59 24.13
C ALA A 280 5.48 -7.51 24.54
N ARG A 281 6.55 -6.95 25.12
CA ARG A 281 7.67 -7.74 25.65
C ARG A 281 7.32 -8.53 26.91
N ALA A 282 6.43 -7.99 27.73
CA ALA A 282 5.97 -8.66 28.96
C ALA A 282 4.98 -9.79 28.70
N ALA A 283 4.28 -9.76 27.59
CA ALA A 283 3.27 -10.75 27.18
C ALA A 283 3.85 -12.01 26.49
N ARG A 284 5.09 -12.38 26.80
CA ARG A 284 5.78 -13.57 26.25
C ARG A 284 5.19 -14.87 26.74
#